data_6028e3c5b96c14741ad2f4891a8a6b10
#
_entry.id   6028e3c5b96c14741ad2f4891a8a6b10
#
_cell.length_a   1.000
_cell.length_b   1.000
_cell.length_c   1.000
_cell.angle_alpha   90.00
_cell.angle_beta   90.00
_cell.angle_gamma   90.00
#
_symmetry.space_group_name_H-M   'P 1'
#
loop_
_entity.id
_entity.type
_entity.pdbx_description
1 polymer ?
#
loop_
_entity_poly.entity_id
_entity_poly.type
_entity_poly.pdbx_seq_one_letter_code
_entity_poly.pdbx_strand_id
1 'polypeptide(L)'
;MTTNKKDTNTDFEVRSLDAIGKNQGSVELSMWHNLQYLAFGVAFGIVLIKSEVISWFRIQEMFRLQSFHMFGVIGSAVAVGALSVFLIKKFKIKSIHGEEIILPEKTFNKGQIYGGLLFGFGWAMTGACPGPLFAQLGYGAIATSVTILMAIVGTWVYGLLREKLPV
;
A
#
# COMPACT_ATOMS: atom_id res chain seq x y z
N MET A 1 29.16 -24.88 6.36
CA MET A 1 28.46 -24.16 5.27
C MET A 1 27.67 -23.02 5.88
N THR A 2 28.31 -21.87 6.03
CA THR A 2 27.68 -20.66 6.56
C THR A 2 26.97 -19.94 5.40
N THR A 3 25.68 -20.19 5.21
CA THR A 3 24.84 -19.42 4.30
C THR A 3 24.80 -17.97 4.77
N ASN A 4 25.42 -17.11 3.98
CA ASN A 4 25.59 -15.70 4.25
C ASN A 4 24.21 -15.04 4.29
N LYS A 5 23.84 -14.50 5.45
CA LYS A 5 22.55 -13.83 5.73
C LYS A 5 22.26 -12.65 4.78
N LYS A 6 23.26 -12.23 4.04
CA LYS A 6 23.15 -11.16 3.04
C LYS A 6 22.49 -11.64 1.74
N ASP A 7 22.64 -12.94 1.42
CA ASP A 7 22.15 -13.51 0.17
C ASP A 7 20.63 -13.75 0.18
N THR A 8 20.04 -14.04 1.36
CA THR A 8 18.58 -14.28 1.49
C THR A 8 17.74 -13.02 1.30
N ASN A 9 18.27 -11.85 1.62
CA ASN A 9 17.51 -10.59 1.48
C ASN A 9 17.51 -10.08 0.03
N THR A 10 18.65 -10.23 -0.65
CA THR A 10 18.78 -9.94 -2.09
C THR A 10 17.97 -10.90 -2.93
N ASP A 11 17.95 -12.21 -2.57
CA ASP A 11 17.15 -13.21 -3.27
C ASP A 11 15.64 -12.98 -3.16
N PHE A 12 15.15 -12.51 -2.00
CA PHE A 12 13.74 -12.17 -1.84
C PHE A 12 13.35 -10.98 -2.71
N GLU A 13 14.23 -10.00 -2.79
CA GLU A 13 13.96 -8.78 -3.55
C GLU A 13 14.03 -9.01 -5.06
N VAL A 14 15.04 -9.76 -5.52
CA VAL A 14 15.14 -10.18 -6.92
C VAL A 14 13.92 -11.02 -7.28
N ARG A 15 13.46 -11.95 -6.44
CA ARG A 15 12.24 -12.72 -6.65
C ARG A 15 10.98 -11.85 -6.66
N SER A 16 10.90 -10.82 -5.82
CA SER A 16 9.75 -9.91 -5.82
C SER A 16 9.73 -9.03 -7.06
N LEU A 17 10.89 -8.58 -7.53
CA LEU A 17 11.04 -7.84 -8.78
C LEU A 17 10.77 -8.73 -10.00
N ASP A 18 11.24 -9.99 -9.98
CA ASP A 18 10.95 -10.97 -11.02
C ASP A 18 9.47 -11.36 -11.05
N ALA A 19 8.81 -11.46 -9.89
CA ALA A 19 7.37 -11.70 -9.82
C ALA A 19 6.58 -10.51 -10.37
N ILE A 20 7.01 -9.28 -10.06
CA ILE A 20 6.45 -8.05 -10.65
C ILE A 20 6.74 -7.99 -12.14
N GLY A 21 7.96 -8.33 -12.57
CA GLY A 21 8.36 -8.36 -13.98
C GLY A 21 7.65 -9.45 -14.81
N LYS A 22 7.37 -10.61 -14.22
CA LYS A 22 6.56 -11.66 -14.87
C LYS A 22 5.08 -11.31 -14.97
N ASN A 23 4.55 -10.56 -13.97
CA ASN A 23 3.19 -10.00 -14.05
C ASN A 23 3.11 -8.77 -14.98
N GLN A 24 4.23 -8.20 -15.39
CA GLN A 24 4.31 -7.20 -16.46
C GLN A 24 4.39 -7.85 -17.86
N GLY A 25 3.99 -9.10 -18.00
CA GLY A 25 3.81 -9.73 -19.32
C GLY A 25 2.99 -8.79 -20.19
N SER A 26 3.67 -8.17 -21.17
CA SER A 26 3.16 -7.23 -22.16
C SER A 26 1.80 -6.62 -21.76
N VAL A 27 1.82 -5.61 -20.90
CA VAL A 27 0.67 -4.74 -20.75
C VAL A 27 0.58 -4.01 -22.11
N GLU A 28 0.06 -4.69 -23.10
CA GLU A 28 -0.53 -3.99 -24.21
C GLU A 28 -1.55 -3.06 -23.56
N LEU A 29 -1.21 -1.79 -23.58
CA LEU A 29 -2.07 -0.71 -23.08
C LEU A 29 -3.30 -0.61 -24.00
N SER A 30 -4.10 -1.68 -24.01
CA SER A 30 -5.40 -1.64 -24.66
C SER A 30 -6.21 -0.57 -23.93
N MET A 31 -6.67 0.43 -24.65
CA MET A 31 -7.48 1.52 -24.10
C MET A 31 -8.63 1.00 -23.23
N TRP A 32 -9.11 -0.20 -23.53
CA TRP A 32 -10.16 -0.89 -22.78
C TRP A 32 -9.76 -1.28 -21.36
N HIS A 33 -8.53 -1.75 -21.17
CA HIS A 33 -8.01 -2.06 -19.83
C HIS A 33 -7.79 -0.80 -19.00
N ASN A 34 -7.30 0.27 -19.62
CA ASN A 34 -7.13 1.55 -18.91
C ASN A 34 -8.47 2.14 -18.46
N LEU A 35 -9.52 1.94 -19.25
CA LEU A 35 -10.87 2.39 -18.88
C LEU A 35 -11.42 1.63 -17.66
N GLN A 36 -11.14 0.33 -17.56
CA GLN A 36 -11.52 -0.48 -16.41
C GLN A 36 -10.80 0.01 -15.14
N TYR A 37 -9.47 0.25 -15.20
CA TYR A 37 -8.72 0.80 -14.08
C TYR A 37 -9.22 2.19 -13.67
N LEU A 38 -9.56 3.03 -14.63
CA LEU A 38 -10.17 4.32 -14.37
C LEU A 38 -11.50 4.18 -13.63
N ALA A 39 -12.37 3.27 -14.08
CA ALA A 39 -13.66 3.02 -13.45
C ALA A 39 -13.52 2.55 -12.00
N PHE A 40 -12.59 1.61 -11.73
CA PHE A 40 -12.28 1.16 -10.38
C PHE A 40 -11.70 2.29 -9.52
N GLY A 41 -10.81 3.11 -10.08
CA GLY A 41 -10.23 4.27 -9.39
C GLY A 41 -11.29 5.30 -9.00
N VAL A 42 -12.21 5.60 -9.91
CA VAL A 42 -13.34 6.52 -9.65
C VAL A 42 -14.27 5.95 -8.58
N ALA A 43 -14.65 4.68 -8.67
CA ALA A 43 -15.49 4.01 -7.68
C ALA A 43 -14.82 4.04 -6.29
N PHE A 44 -13.52 3.74 -6.22
CA PHE A 44 -12.74 3.78 -4.98
C PHE A 44 -12.68 5.21 -4.41
N GLY A 45 -12.45 6.22 -5.24
CA GLY A 45 -12.45 7.63 -4.83
C GLY A 45 -13.79 8.06 -4.24
N ILE A 46 -14.91 7.66 -4.86
CA ILE A 46 -16.26 7.94 -4.35
C ILE A 46 -16.46 7.30 -2.98
N VAL A 47 -16.03 6.05 -2.79
CA VAL A 47 -16.11 5.36 -1.50
C VAL A 47 -15.30 6.10 -0.43
N LEU A 48 -14.08 6.54 -0.74
CA LEU A 48 -13.23 7.29 0.20
C LEU A 48 -13.87 8.62 0.61
N ILE A 49 -14.50 9.33 -0.32
CA ILE A 49 -15.19 10.59 -0.04
C ILE A 49 -16.43 10.34 0.82
N LYS A 50 -17.24 9.36 0.46
CA LYS A 50 -18.49 9.03 1.18
C LYS A 50 -18.26 8.49 2.58
N SER A 51 -17.18 7.77 2.79
CA SER A 51 -16.77 7.24 4.11
C SER A 51 -16.09 8.29 4.99
N GLU A 52 -15.97 9.54 4.54
CA GLU A 52 -15.30 10.64 5.25
C GLU A 52 -13.85 10.34 5.68
N VAL A 53 -13.22 9.31 5.10
CA VAL A 53 -11.82 8.94 5.40
C VAL A 53 -10.84 10.03 4.97
N ILE A 54 -11.24 10.90 4.05
CA ILE A 54 -10.44 12.06 3.61
C ILE A 54 -10.43 13.20 4.63
N SER A 55 -11.31 13.17 5.64
CA SER A 55 -11.45 14.25 6.62
C SER A 55 -10.36 14.17 7.69
N TRP A 56 -9.54 15.22 7.78
CA TRP A 56 -8.53 15.34 8.83
C TRP A 56 -9.12 15.25 10.24
N PHE A 57 -10.30 15.82 10.45
CA PHE A 57 -11.00 15.78 11.74
C PHE A 57 -11.31 14.34 12.18
N ARG A 58 -11.76 13.49 11.26
CA ARG A 58 -12.07 12.08 11.55
C ARG A 58 -10.81 11.29 11.93
N ILE A 59 -9.69 11.60 11.29
CA ILE A 59 -8.41 10.97 11.62
C ILE A 59 -7.93 11.44 12.99
N GLN A 60 -8.10 12.71 13.32
CA GLN A 60 -7.73 13.25 14.62
C GLN A 60 -8.60 12.70 15.75
N GLU A 61 -9.92 12.56 15.53
CA GLU A 61 -10.84 11.91 16.47
C GLU A 61 -10.43 10.45 16.75
N MET A 62 -9.95 9.74 15.74
CA MET A 62 -9.41 8.39 15.89
C MET A 62 -8.21 8.35 16.83
N PHE A 63 -7.21 9.22 16.62
CA PHE A 63 -6.02 9.29 17.48
C PHE A 63 -6.34 9.72 18.92
N ARG A 64 -7.41 10.48 19.11
CA ARG A 64 -7.90 10.87 20.45
C ARG A 64 -8.85 9.84 21.07
N LEU A 65 -9.11 8.73 20.39
CA LEU A 65 -10.06 7.69 20.80
C LEU A 65 -11.49 8.23 21.07
N GLN A 66 -11.89 9.31 20.40
CA GLN A 66 -13.18 9.97 20.59
C GLN A 66 -14.28 9.42 19.67
N SER A 67 -13.89 8.78 18.55
CA SER A 67 -14.83 8.25 17.57
C SER A 67 -14.45 6.84 17.11
N PHE A 68 -15.41 5.93 17.12
CA PHE A 68 -15.24 4.55 16.64
C PHE A 68 -15.29 4.45 15.11
N HIS A 69 -15.78 5.48 14.42
CA HIS A 69 -16.05 5.44 12.99
C HIS A 69 -14.84 4.97 12.16
N MET A 70 -13.68 5.60 12.35
CA MET A 70 -12.47 5.28 11.58
C MET A 70 -11.92 3.89 11.90
N PHE A 71 -11.98 3.47 13.18
CA PHE A 71 -11.62 2.10 13.58
C PHE A 71 -12.54 1.08 12.93
N GLY A 72 -13.83 1.39 12.80
CA GLY A 72 -14.80 0.55 12.11
C GLY A 72 -14.48 0.40 10.62
N VAL A 73 -14.16 1.49 9.94
CA VAL A 73 -13.81 1.48 8.51
C VAL A 73 -12.53 0.66 8.28
N ILE A 74 -11.46 0.92 9.04
CA ILE A 74 -10.19 0.19 8.91
C ILE A 74 -10.38 -1.29 9.31
N GLY A 75 -11.06 -1.55 10.42
CA GLY A 75 -11.30 -2.91 10.90
C GLY A 75 -12.13 -3.75 9.92
N SER A 76 -13.19 -3.19 9.34
CA SER A 76 -13.99 -3.88 8.33
C SER A 76 -13.19 -4.14 7.06
N ALA A 77 -12.38 -3.18 6.61
CA ALA A 77 -11.52 -3.34 5.45
C ALA A 77 -10.48 -4.46 5.66
N VAL A 78 -9.86 -4.50 6.84
CA VAL A 78 -8.90 -5.56 7.21
C VAL A 78 -9.59 -6.92 7.28
N ALA A 79 -10.78 -7.01 7.91
CA ALA A 79 -11.54 -8.25 8.03
C ALA A 79 -11.94 -8.81 6.66
N VAL A 80 -12.51 -7.96 5.79
CA VAL A 80 -12.90 -8.35 4.43
C VAL A 80 -11.66 -8.71 3.60
N GLY A 81 -10.58 -7.95 3.70
CA GLY A 81 -9.32 -8.23 3.00
C GLY A 81 -8.71 -9.56 3.44
N ALA A 82 -8.64 -9.83 4.75
CA ALA A 82 -8.15 -11.09 5.29
C ALA A 82 -8.99 -12.28 4.83
N LEU A 83 -10.33 -12.14 4.88
CA LEU A 83 -11.26 -13.15 4.40
C LEU A 83 -11.08 -13.42 2.90
N SER A 84 -10.95 -12.36 2.10
CA SER A 84 -10.73 -12.47 0.65
C SER A 84 -9.43 -13.21 0.33
N VAL A 85 -8.33 -12.86 0.99
CA VAL A 85 -7.03 -13.53 0.81
C VAL A 85 -7.12 -14.99 1.26
N PHE A 86 -7.80 -15.27 2.37
CA PHE A 86 -8.02 -16.63 2.85
C PHE A 86 -8.81 -17.48 1.84
N LEU A 87 -9.88 -16.92 1.26
CA LEU A 87 -10.68 -17.59 0.23
C LEU A 87 -9.87 -17.85 -1.04
N ILE A 88 -9.10 -16.86 -1.51
CA ILE A 88 -8.24 -17.00 -2.69
C ILE A 88 -7.22 -18.13 -2.48
N LYS A 89 -6.58 -18.18 -1.31
CA LYS A 89 -5.63 -19.25 -0.96
C LYS A 89 -6.31 -20.62 -0.88
N LYS A 90 -7.49 -20.69 -0.24
CA LYS A 90 -8.20 -21.96 -0.02
C LYS A 90 -8.72 -22.54 -1.34
N PHE A 91 -9.27 -21.70 -2.20
CA PHE A 91 -9.86 -22.14 -3.49
C PHE A 91 -8.86 -22.11 -4.65
N LYS A 92 -7.60 -21.72 -4.42
CA LYS A 92 -6.56 -21.59 -5.47
C LYS A 92 -7.09 -20.85 -6.70
N ILE A 93 -7.79 -19.74 -6.47
CA ILE A 93 -8.38 -18.95 -7.54
C ILE A 93 -7.27 -18.39 -8.39
N LYS A 94 -7.34 -18.68 -9.70
CA LYS A 94 -6.41 -18.14 -10.68
C LYS A 94 -6.79 -16.70 -11.04
N SER A 95 -5.80 -15.91 -11.45
CA SER A 95 -6.03 -14.58 -12.03
C SER A 95 -6.91 -14.66 -13.28
N ILE A 96 -7.55 -13.57 -13.64
CA ILE A 96 -8.35 -13.44 -14.88
C ILE A 96 -7.53 -13.84 -16.12
N HIS A 97 -6.21 -13.74 -16.05
CA HIS A 97 -5.27 -14.14 -17.11
C HIS A 97 -4.77 -15.59 -16.96
N GLY A 98 -5.34 -16.40 -16.07
CA GLY A 98 -5.02 -17.82 -15.88
C GLY A 98 -3.74 -18.09 -15.05
N GLU A 99 -3.05 -17.06 -14.59
CA GLU A 99 -1.84 -17.20 -13.77
C GLU A 99 -2.17 -17.57 -12.33
N GLU A 100 -1.33 -18.41 -11.71
CA GLU A 100 -1.44 -18.72 -10.28
C GLU A 100 -0.98 -17.54 -9.45
N ILE A 101 -1.80 -17.12 -8.48
CA ILE A 101 -1.47 -16.06 -7.55
C ILE A 101 -0.48 -16.61 -6.52
N ILE A 102 0.81 -16.42 -6.76
CA ILE A 102 1.89 -16.81 -5.85
C ILE A 102 2.08 -15.68 -4.84
N LEU A 103 1.70 -15.95 -3.58
CA LEU A 103 1.98 -15.04 -2.48
C LEU A 103 3.33 -15.42 -1.87
N PRO A 104 4.38 -14.62 -2.06
CA PRO A 104 5.69 -14.93 -1.49
C PRO A 104 5.63 -14.93 0.04
N GLU A 105 6.27 -15.94 0.66
CA GLU A 105 6.41 -15.99 2.11
C GLU A 105 7.35 -14.86 2.57
N LYS A 106 6.83 -13.98 3.42
CA LYS A 106 7.62 -12.89 3.99
C LYS A 106 8.43 -13.39 5.17
N THR A 107 9.76 -13.31 5.07
CA THR A 107 10.64 -13.46 6.22
C THR A 107 10.60 -12.18 7.06
N PHE A 108 10.44 -12.35 8.38
CA PHE A 108 10.43 -11.21 9.31
C PHE A 108 11.82 -10.56 9.35
N ASN A 109 11.89 -9.27 9.04
CA ASN A 109 13.12 -8.49 9.11
C ASN A 109 12.99 -7.34 10.11
N LYS A 110 14.06 -7.03 10.84
CA LYS A 110 14.10 -5.92 11.81
C LYS A 110 13.78 -4.57 11.17
N GLY A 111 14.09 -4.40 9.88
CA GLY A 111 13.73 -3.22 9.10
C GLY A 111 12.23 -2.93 9.02
N GLN A 112 11.39 -3.96 9.12
CA GLN A 112 9.94 -3.77 9.15
C GLN A 112 9.49 -3.07 10.44
N ILE A 113 10.17 -3.31 11.58
CA ILE A 113 9.87 -2.65 12.84
C ILE A 113 10.25 -1.19 12.77
N TYR A 114 11.50 -0.89 12.37
CA TYR A 114 11.97 0.50 12.28
C TYR A 114 11.21 1.30 11.22
N GLY A 115 10.97 0.71 10.06
CA GLY A 115 10.19 1.33 8.99
C GLY A 115 8.74 1.58 9.40
N GLY A 116 8.10 0.61 10.08
CA GLY A 116 6.76 0.76 10.61
C GLY A 116 6.63 1.84 11.67
N LEU A 117 7.63 1.95 12.57
CA LEU A 117 7.66 2.99 13.60
C LEU A 117 7.82 4.38 12.98
N LEU A 118 8.74 4.53 12.03
CA LEU A 118 8.97 5.79 11.32
C LEU A 118 7.74 6.21 10.51
N PHE A 119 7.12 5.25 9.81
CA PHE A 119 5.88 5.48 9.08
C PHE A 119 4.75 5.90 10.02
N GLY A 120 4.58 5.18 11.15
CA GLY A 120 3.55 5.49 12.14
C GLY A 120 3.71 6.88 12.74
N PHE A 121 4.94 7.31 13.01
CA PHE A 121 5.24 8.65 13.48
C PHE A 121 4.87 9.73 12.45
N GLY A 122 5.29 9.55 11.19
CA GLY A 122 4.93 10.46 10.10
C GLY A 122 3.40 10.52 9.88
N TRP A 123 2.73 9.37 9.96
CA TRP A 123 1.28 9.29 9.84
C TRP A 123 0.56 10.01 11.00
N ALA A 124 1.02 9.83 12.23
CA ALA A 124 0.45 10.51 13.39
C ALA A 124 0.59 12.05 13.31
N MET A 125 1.70 12.54 12.76
CA MET A 125 1.92 13.98 12.57
C MET A 125 1.05 14.59 11.45
N THR A 126 0.92 13.89 10.34
CA THR A 126 0.23 14.43 9.15
C THR A 126 -1.25 14.05 9.09
N GLY A 127 -1.64 12.95 9.75
CA GLY A 127 -2.98 12.38 9.62
C GLY A 127 -3.31 11.95 8.18
N ALA A 128 -2.30 11.70 7.36
CA ALA A 128 -2.45 11.56 5.93
C ALA A 128 -2.15 10.14 5.46
N CYS A 129 -3.19 9.41 5.03
CA CYS A 129 -3.01 8.16 4.30
C CYS A 129 -2.78 8.42 2.81
N PRO A 130 -1.90 7.67 2.12
CA PRO A 130 -1.59 7.89 0.70
C PRO A 130 -2.83 7.90 -0.22
N GLY A 131 -3.75 6.95 -0.05
CA GLY A 131 -4.98 6.89 -0.84
C GLY A 131 -5.86 8.13 -0.70
N PRO A 132 -6.28 8.48 0.53
CA PRO A 132 -7.02 9.71 0.81
C PRO A 132 -6.32 10.99 0.36
N LEU A 133 -4.97 11.07 0.39
CA LEU A 133 -4.24 12.25 -0.10
C LEU A 133 -4.53 12.57 -1.57
N PHE A 134 -4.55 11.54 -2.43
CA PHE A 134 -4.90 11.74 -3.84
C PHE A 134 -6.37 12.15 -4.01
N ALA A 135 -7.28 11.60 -3.20
CA ALA A 135 -8.68 11.98 -3.20
C ALA A 135 -8.88 13.42 -2.71
N GLN A 136 -8.14 13.85 -1.69
CA GLN A 136 -8.14 15.24 -1.20
C GLN A 136 -7.63 16.23 -2.27
N LEU A 137 -6.58 15.85 -3.01
CA LEU A 137 -6.08 16.67 -4.11
C LEU A 137 -7.14 16.84 -5.20
N GLY A 138 -7.84 15.75 -5.55
CA GLY A 138 -8.97 15.78 -6.49
C GLY A 138 -10.16 16.62 -6.01
N TYR A 139 -10.36 16.69 -4.69
CA TYR A 139 -11.39 17.54 -4.05
C TYR A 139 -11.00 19.03 -4.00
N GLY A 140 -9.76 19.38 -4.37
CA GLY A 140 -9.28 20.77 -4.41
C GLY A 140 -8.43 21.20 -3.21
N ALA A 141 -8.03 20.28 -2.33
CA ALA A 141 -7.12 20.58 -1.22
C ALA A 141 -5.68 20.68 -1.73
N ILE A 142 -5.30 21.82 -2.31
CA ILE A 142 -3.98 22.04 -2.93
C ILE A 142 -2.83 21.84 -1.93
N ALA A 143 -3.03 22.12 -0.65
CA ALA A 143 -2.04 21.93 0.40
C ALA A 143 -1.54 20.46 0.48
N THR A 144 -2.36 19.47 0.11
CA THR A 144 -1.99 18.06 0.11
C THR A 144 -0.95 17.72 -0.96
N SER A 145 -0.82 18.54 -2.00
CA SER A 145 0.20 18.34 -3.04
C SER A 145 1.62 18.39 -2.47
N VAL A 146 1.87 19.25 -1.49
CA VAL A 146 3.16 19.37 -0.80
C VAL A 146 3.47 18.08 -0.04
N THR A 147 2.48 17.52 0.65
CA THR A 147 2.64 16.24 1.38
C THR A 147 2.96 15.09 0.43
N ILE A 148 2.29 15.03 -0.72
CA ILE A 148 2.55 14.02 -1.76
C ILE A 148 3.97 14.15 -2.31
N LEU A 149 4.41 15.38 -2.64
CA LEU A 149 5.77 15.63 -3.12
C LEU A 149 6.82 15.22 -2.09
N MET A 150 6.61 15.55 -0.81
CA MET A 150 7.51 15.15 0.27
C MET A 150 7.53 13.63 0.49
N ALA A 151 6.41 12.95 0.30
CA ALA A 151 6.36 11.48 0.34
C ALA A 151 7.18 10.85 -0.81
N ILE A 152 7.10 11.41 -2.03
CA ILE A 152 7.90 10.98 -3.17
C ILE A 152 9.39 11.21 -2.89
N VAL A 153 9.78 12.38 -2.39
CA VAL A 153 11.16 12.69 -2.01
C VAL A 153 11.63 11.72 -0.92
N GLY A 154 10.79 11.42 0.08
CA GLY A 154 11.12 10.46 1.14
C GLY A 154 11.40 9.05 0.61
N THR A 155 10.59 8.56 -0.32
CA THR A 155 10.82 7.26 -0.96
C THR A 155 12.09 7.26 -1.82
N TRP A 156 12.37 8.36 -2.52
CA TRP A 156 13.59 8.50 -3.30
C TRP A 156 14.85 8.51 -2.41
N VAL A 157 14.83 9.29 -1.31
CA VAL A 157 15.91 9.32 -0.32
C VAL A 157 16.12 7.93 0.31
N TYR A 158 15.04 7.21 0.64
CA TYR A 158 15.16 5.84 1.10
C TYR A 158 15.85 4.94 0.09
N GLY A 159 15.51 5.06 -1.20
CA GLY A 159 16.17 4.30 -2.28
C GLY A 159 17.67 4.54 -2.35
N LEU A 160 18.11 5.79 -2.13
CA LEU A 160 19.54 6.16 -2.12
C LEU A 160 20.28 5.65 -0.87
N LEU A 161 19.60 5.63 0.29
CA LEU A 161 20.22 5.22 1.56
C LEU A 161 20.15 3.72 1.81
N ARG A 162 19.36 3.00 1.05
CA ARG A 162 19.05 1.57 1.26
C ARG A 162 20.29 0.69 1.35
N GLU A 163 21.29 0.92 0.50
CA GLU A 163 22.54 0.15 0.50
C GLU A 163 23.38 0.37 1.76
N LYS A 164 23.17 1.50 2.45
CA LYS A 164 23.93 1.88 3.66
C LYS A 164 23.21 1.52 4.96
N LEU A 165 21.89 1.21 4.88
CA LEU A 165 21.11 0.84 6.04
C LEU A 165 21.35 -0.64 6.40
N PRO A 166 21.67 -0.95 7.67
CA PRO A 166 21.91 -2.32 8.15
C PRO A 166 20.59 -3.07 8.36
N VAL A 167 19.78 -3.19 7.32
CA VAL A 167 18.43 -3.77 7.41
C VAL A 167 18.31 -4.97 6.49
#